data_152c8292a6685848dc79723398a5bfde
#
_entry.id   152c8292a6685848dc79723398a5bfde
#
_cell.length_a   1.000
_cell.length_b   1.000
_cell.length_c   1.000
_cell.angle_alpha   90.00
_cell.angle_beta   90.00
_cell.angle_gamma   90.00
#
_symmetry.space_group_name_H-M   'P 1'
#
loop_
_entity.id
_entity.type
_entity.pdbx_description
1 polymer ?
#
loop_
_entity_poly.entity_id
_entity_poly.type
_entity_poly.pdbx_seq_one_letter_code
_entity_poly.pdbx_strand_id
1 'polypeptide(L)'
;KIEIRLRGDNPENWLLIKKNWKIKKRKKNISNRQRYFEYHPFDLEVYFSGKLAKAFGLVTPNLKIVELFINEQSQGIHTETQTLNEGFLRRNKIMPVNIYKGELMLAESILGIESNLLNSPGALKKIAYFNQVKKNDKSDLKYLSKTLQLAHNSEESYLNLMELIDLDYWSRFISYQILTQNYHNDYQHNFRMISDPWSGKFTPIVYDPVINVNTENKNINFDYSSNELFLLLNQSSYFQNLKFEYINYVLNSKIFENEIIDINLLDDAINISEERDVEILSNNFDLIKLILKTFNNKNKSNITHKHKEKLIKKFSIHNNNINNFLTSKPKANWFRTNNGFEIYVHGEIPISDLNLFFEEKKPKWIVLDINQNGKYDKNEFKFSLNDKGNFSIPYRFYANRIPYANKINDLGRPKIKILSTKFKFISENKSMPNKINYMNPFSVKEYELKYQNHSSFPSSNKNIPIHSNKNIKNKIKNKIILEGVVNIDKTQIYKDSVEIKPGTIFEISNGASIIFKNKLIALGTKKKPIFFKKQNSRAWGTIALQGAGTKKSQLSNIVFDGGSGDV
;
A
#
# COMPACT_ATOMS: atom_id res chain seq x y z
N LYS A 1 -25.25 2.06 -31.78
CA LYS A 1 -24.21 3.02 -32.17
C LYS A 1 -23.17 3.11 -31.08
N ILE A 2 -21.90 2.90 -31.42
CA ILE A 2 -20.74 2.90 -30.54
C ILE A 2 -19.90 4.11 -30.95
N GLU A 3 -19.32 4.83 -29.99
CA GLU A 3 -18.31 5.86 -30.26
C GLU A 3 -16.93 5.23 -30.00
N ILE A 4 -16.04 5.30 -31.00
CA ILE A 4 -14.67 4.80 -30.92
C ILE A 4 -13.73 5.99 -31.11
N ARG A 5 -12.69 6.08 -30.29
CA ARG A 5 -11.62 7.06 -30.46
C ARG A 5 -10.26 6.47 -30.07
N LEU A 6 -9.21 7.01 -30.64
CA LEU A 6 -7.85 6.76 -30.19
C LEU A 6 -7.65 7.32 -28.77
N ARG A 7 -6.77 6.70 -27.99
CA ARG A 7 -6.48 7.08 -26.61
C ARG A 7 -4.97 7.15 -26.40
N GLY A 8 -4.59 7.99 -25.44
CA GLY A 8 -3.22 8.21 -24.97
C GLY A 8 -2.68 9.57 -25.43
N ASP A 9 -1.80 10.11 -24.60
CA ASP A 9 -1.20 11.43 -24.84
C ASP A 9 0.16 11.29 -25.54
N ASN A 10 0.77 10.08 -25.48
CA ASN A 10 2.00 9.76 -26.18
C ASN A 10 1.69 9.38 -27.63
N PRO A 11 2.39 9.96 -28.63
CA PRO A 11 2.29 9.57 -30.04
C PRO A 11 2.38 8.08 -30.30
N GLU A 12 3.18 7.33 -29.56
CA GLU A 12 3.28 5.87 -29.64
C GLU A 12 1.91 5.17 -29.50
N ASN A 13 0.98 5.74 -28.73
CA ASN A 13 -0.33 5.14 -28.49
C ASN A 13 -1.25 5.13 -29.72
N TRP A 14 -0.96 5.94 -30.74
CA TRP A 14 -1.80 6.10 -31.93
C TRP A 14 -1.03 6.11 -33.25
N LEU A 15 0.28 6.23 -33.24
CA LEU A 15 1.13 6.08 -34.43
C LEU A 15 1.50 4.63 -34.70
N LEU A 16 1.70 3.81 -33.64
CA LEU A 16 2.02 2.39 -33.80
C LEU A 16 0.86 1.63 -34.45
N ILE A 17 1.16 0.48 -35.06
CA ILE A 17 0.20 -0.37 -35.77
C ILE A 17 -0.91 -0.81 -34.82
N LYS A 18 -0.57 -1.35 -33.67
CA LYS A 18 -1.52 -1.64 -32.61
C LYS A 18 -1.77 -0.37 -31.82
N LYS A 19 -3.00 0.12 -31.88
CA LYS A 19 -3.42 1.40 -31.29
C LYS A 19 -4.15 1.22 -29.97
N ASN A 20 -4.06 2.22 -29.13
CA ASN A 20 -4.89 2.31 -27.94
C ASN A 20 -6.27 2.86 -28.31
N TRP A 21 -7.32 2.17 -27.86
CA TRP A 21 -8.69 2.51 -28.19
C TRP A 21 -9.50 2.83 -26.94
N LYS A 22 -10.39 3.80 -27.06
CA LYS A 22 -11.45 4.05 -26.08
C LYS A 22 -12.80 3.92 -26.73
N ILE A 23 -13.61 2.98 -26.25
CA ILE A 23 -14.92 2.67 -26.77
C ILE A 23 -15.98 3.11 -25.75
N LYS A 24 -17.02 3.82 -26.25
CA LYS A 24 -18.16 4.25 -25.44
C LYS A 24 -19.45 3.64 -25.95
N LYS A 25 -20.11 2.81 -25.16
CA LYS A 25 -21.41 2.20 -25.45
C LYS A 25 -22.57 3.15 -25.17
N ARG A 26 -23.65 3.07 -25.97
CA ARG A 26 -24.89 3.81 -25.69
C ARG A 26 -25.59 3.31 -24.42
N LYS A 27 -26.32 4.20 -23.73
CA LYS A 27 -27.02 3.92 -22.46
C LYS A 27 -27.97 2.71 -22.50
N LYS A 28 -28.63 2.44 -23.63
CA LYS A 28 -29.70 1.42 -23.75
C LYS A 28 -29.26 -0.05 -23.66
N ASN A 29 -27.98 -0.35 -23.81
CA ASN A 29 -27.49 -1.74 -23.93
C ASN A 29 -26.49 -2.14 -22.82
N ILE A 30 -26.68 -1.62 -21.61
CA ILE A 30 -25.69 -1.79 -20.55
C ILE A 30 -26.19 -2.77 -19.51
N SER A 31 -25.88 -4.06 -19.67
CA SER A 31 -26.14 -5.09 -18.65
C SER A 31 -25.33 -4.88 -17.36
N ASN A 32 -24.15 -4.26 -17.43
CA ASN A 32 -23.22 -4.12 -16.29
C ASN A 32 -22.83 -2.68 -15.94
N ARG A 33 -23.60 -1.67 -16.35
CA ARG A 33 -23.35 -0.23 -16.09
C ARG A 33 -21.96 0.30 -16.49
N GLN A 34 -21.14 -0.51 -17.19
CA GLN A 34 -19.86 -0.06 -17.74
C GLN A 34 -20.09 0.55 -19.13
N ARG A 35 -19.92 1.87 -19.21
CA ARG A 35 -20.16 2.64 -20.44
C ARG A 35 -18.89 2.83 -21.27
N TYR A 36 -17.75 2.87 -20.62
CA TYR A 36 -16.45 3.11 -21.25
C TYR A 36 -15.57 1.90 -21.10
N PHE A 37 -14.89 1.53 -22.18
CA PHE A 37 -13.91 0.47 -22.25
C PHE A 37 -12.63 1.06 -22.82
N GLU A 38 -11.50 0.68 -22.28
CA GLU A 38 -10.19 1.08 -22.72
C GLU A 38 -9.44 -0.17 -23.14
N TYR A 39 -8.92 -0.18 -24.37
CA TYR A 39 -8.19 -1.29 -24.95
C TYR A 39 -6.79 -0.82 -25.25
N HIS A 40 -5.82 -1.52 -24.71
CA HIS A 40 -4.40 -1.29 -24.94
C HIS A 40 -3.82 -2.52 -25.63
N PRO A 41 -2.85 -2.36 -26.53
CA PRO A 41 -2.06 -3.49 -26.99
C PRO A 41 -1.64 -4.33 -25.78
N PHE A 42 -1.75 -5.64 -25.89
CA PHE A 42 -1.45 -6.50 -24.76
C PHE A 42 0.02 -6.37 -24.36
N ASP A 43 0.25 -6.12 -23.08
CA ASP A 43 1.57 -6.03 -22.46
C ASP A 43 1.58 -6.99 -21.26
N LEU A 44 2.45 -8.01 -21.33
CA LEU A 44 2.53 -9.06 -20.31
C LEU A 44 2.99 -8.50 -18.95
N GLU A 45 3.90 -7.53 -18.95
CA GLU A 45 4.43 -6.94 -17.73
C GLU A 45 3.33 -6.13 -17.00
N VAL A 46 2.54 -5.36 -17.76
CA VAL A 46 1.38 -4.61 -17.23
C VAL A 46 0.31 -5.57 -16.71
N TYR A 47 0.01 -6.62 -17.45
CA TYR A 47 -1.01 -7.60 -17.07
C TYR A 47 -0.61 -8.32 -15.77
N PHE A 48 0.61 -8.86 -15.71
CA PHE A 48 1.13 -9.56 -14.54
C PHE A 48 1.22 -8.63 -13.31
N SER A 49 1.70 -7.42 -13.49
CA SER A 49 1.76 -6.42 -12.43
C SER A 49 0.38 -6.08 -11.85
N GLY A 50 -0.64 -5.96 -12.71
CA GLY A 50 -2.03 -5.76 -12.29
C GLY A 50 -2.60 -6.96 -11.53
N LYS A 51 -2.27 -8.19 -11.94
CA LYS A 51 -2.65 -9.41 -11.22
C LYS A 51 -2.01 -9.47 -9.84
N LEU A 52 -0.71 -9.19 -9.73
CA LEU A 52 -0.02 -9.11 -8.45
C LEU A 52 -0.61 -8.03 -7.54
N ALA A 53 -0.90 -6.84 -8.05
CA ALA A 53 -1.55 -5.79 -7.26
C ALA A 53 -2.86 -6.27 -6.64
N LYS A 54 -3.67 -7.02 -7.41
CA LYS A 54 -4.92 -7.61 -6.93
C LYS A 54 -4.69 -8.69 -5.88
N ALA A 55 -3.69 -9.57 -6.08
CA ALA A 55 -3.30 -10.60 -5.12
C ALA A 55 -2.81 -9.99 -3.79
N PHE A 56 -2.18 -8.82 -3.85
CA PHE A 56 -1.78 -8.04 -2.67
C PHE A 56 -2.95 -7.32 -1.98
N GLY A 57 -4.17 -7.50 -2.47
CA GLY A 57 -5.37 -6.85 -1.93
C GLY A 57 -5.42 -5.35 -2.20
N LEU A 58 -4.69 -4.87 -3.20
CA LEU A 58 -4.70 -3.48 -3.61
C LEU A 58 -5.84 -3.20 -4.59
N VAL A 59 -6.35 -2.00 -4.55
CA VAL A 59 -7.36 -1.53 -5.51
C VAL A 59 -6.67 -1.25 -6.84
N THR A 60 -7.11 -1.95 -7.88
CA THR A 60 -6.59 -1.83 -9.25
C THR A 60 -7.69 -2.11 -10.26
N PRO A 61 -7.66 -1.54 -11.47
CA PRO A 61 -8.57 -1.90 -12.55
C PRO A 61 -8.50 -3.39 -12.87
N ASN A 62 -9.65 -3.99 -13.19
CA ASN A 62 -9.64 -5.32 -13.77
C ASN A 62 -9.08 -5.28 -15.19
N LEU A 63 -8.21 -6.22 -15.49
CA LEU A 63 -7.61 -6.43 -16.79
C LEU A 63 -8.16 -7.72 -17.40
N LYS A 64 -8.56 -7.67 -18.67
CA LYS A 64 -8.98 -8.84 -19.45
C LYS A 64 -8.23 -8.87 -20.75
N ILE A 65 -7.80 -10.04 -21.14
CA ILE A 65 -7.20 -10.27 -22.45
C ILE A 65 -8.32 -10.51 -23.45
N VAL A 66 -8.27 -9.83 -24.57
CA VAL A 66 -9.28 -9.90 -25.63
C VAL A 66 -8.61 -9.79 -27.00
N GLU A 67 -9.12 -10.48 -28.00
CA GLU A 67 -8.85 -10.15 -29.38
C GLU A 67 -9.83 -9.06 -29.83
N LEU A 68 -9.30 -7.96 -30.36
CA LEU A 68 -10.10 -6.82 -30.76
C LEU A 68 -10.39 -6.86 -32.27
N PHE A 69 -11.65 -6.81 -32.66
CA PHE A 69 -12.08 -6.73 -34.07
C PHE A 69 -12.70 -5.37 -34.36
N ILE A 70 -12.27 -4.72 -35.44
CA ILE A 70 -12.86 -3.49 -35.96
C ILE A 70 -13.23 -3.74 -37.42
N ASN A 71 -14.52 -3.62 -37.76
CA ASN A 71 -15.04 -3.95 -39.10
C ASN A 71 -14.61 -5.35 -39.57
N GLU A 72 -14.75 -6.35 -38.69
CA GLU A 72 -14.42 -7.75 -38.94
C GLU A 72 -12.92 -8.04 -39.10
N GLN A 73 -12.08 -7.02 -39.06
CA GLN A 73 -10.62 -7.16 -39.10
C GLN A 73 -10.03 -7.25 -37.71
N SER A 74 -9.23 -8.27 -37.45
CA SER A 74 -8.51 -8.41 -36.19
C SER A 74 -7.48 -7.31 -36.04
N GLN A 75 -7.50 -6.68 -34.87
CA GLN A 75 -6.48 -5.71 -34.41
C GLN A 75 -5.44 -6.39 -33.50
N GLY A 76 -5.48 -7.72 -33.40
CA GLY A 76 -4.64 -8.52 -32.52
C GLY A 76 -5.09 -8.50 -31.06
N ILE A 77 -4.25 -9.04 -30.21
CA ILE A 77 -4.54 -9.19 -28.79
C ILE A 77 -4.37 -7.85 -28.05
N HIS A 78 -5.37 -7.51 -27.25
CA HIS A 78 -5.43 -6.30 -26.45
C HIS A 78 -5.78 -6.62 -24.99
N THR A 79 -5.43 -5.72 -24.10
CA THR A 79 -5.93 -5.71 -22.73
C THR A 79 -7.12 -4.76 -22.63
N GLU A 80 -8.30 -5.31 -22.31
CA GLU A 80 -9.44 -4.50 -21.87
C GLU A 80 -9.20 -4.04 -20.43
N THR A 81 -9.05 -2.74 -20.23
CA THR A 81 -8.85 -2.12 -18.92
C THR A 81 -10.13 -1.46 -18.43
N GLN A 82 -10.49 -1.75 -17.20
CA GLN A 82 -11.64 -1.16 -16.54
C GLN A 82 -11.41 0.33 -16.24
N THR A 83 -12.30 1.18 -16.73
CA THR A 83 -12.24 2.62 -16.42
C THR A 83 -12.59 2.89 -14.95
N LEU A 84 -11.78 3.71 -14.27
CA LEU A 84 -12.04 4.18 -12.93
C LEU A 84 -13.22 5.17 -12.92
N ASN A 85 -14.33 4.76 -12.33
CA ASN A 85 -15.56 5.54 -12.19
C ASN A 85 -16.44 4.91 -11.11
N GLU A 86 -17.64 5.43 -10.91
CA GLU A 86 -18.61 4.85 -9.95
C GLU A 86 -18.95 3.38 -10.23
N GLY A 87 -19.00 2.98 -11.49
CA GLY A 87 -19.21 1.58 -11.87
C GLY A 87 -18.04 0.69 -11.45
N PHE A 88 -16.81 1.22 -11.43
CA PHE A 88 -15.65 0.54 -10.87
C PHE A 88 -15.81 0.31 -9.36
N LEU A 89 -16.21 1.33 -8.60
CA LEU A 89 -16.41 1.23 -7.16
C LEU A 89 -17.42 0.12 -6.84
N ARG A 90 -18.57 0.13 -7.49
CA ARG A 90 -19.62 -0.88 -7.29
C ARG A 90 -19.16 -2.31 -7.59
N ARG A 91 -18.41 -2.53 -8.70
CA ARG A 91 -17.90 -3.86 -9.05
C ARG A 91 -16.85 -4.37 -8.07
N ASN A 92 -16.06 -3.46 -7.49
CA ASN A 92 -15.08 -3.80 -6.47
C ASN A 92 -15.65 -3.79 -5.05
N LYS A 93 -16.99 -3.64 -4.92
CA LYS A 93 -17.68 -3.58 -3.61
C LYS A 93 -17.13 -2.47 -2.71
N ILE A 94 -16.75 -1.36 -3.31
CA ILE A 94 -16.32 -0.16 -2.61
C ILE A 94 -17.54 0.76 -2.52
N MET A 95 -17.81 1.30 -1.34
CA MET A 95 -18.84 2.30 -1.11
C MET A 95 -18.57 3.55 -1.97
N PRO A 96 -19.58 4.39 -2.24
CA PRO A 96 -19.34 5.66 -2.89
C PRO A 96 -18.26 6.46 -2.16
N VAL A 97 -17.21 6.82 -2.89
CA VAL A 97 -16.04 7.58 -2.42
C VAL A 97 -15.62 8.57 -3.49
N ASN A 98 -14.76 9.52 -3.14
CA ASN A 98 -14.11 10.34 -4.14
C ASN A 98 -12.89 9.60 -4.71
N ILE A 99 -12.74 9.58 -6.04
CA ILE A 99 -11.49 9.16 -6.69
C ILE A 99 -10.86 10.39 -7.33
N TYR A 100 -9.62 10.64 -6.97
CA TYR A 100 -8.79 11.69 -7.56
C TYR A 100 -7.81 11.09 -8.55
N LYS A 101 -7.68 11.75 -9.70
CA LYS A 101 -6.73 11.47 -10.77
C LYS A 101 -5.78 12.65 -10.88
N GLY A 102 -4.48 12.39 -10.77
CA GLY A 102 -3.42 13.33 -11.06
C GLY A 102 -2.56 12.82 -12.21
N GLU A 103 -2.21 13.75 -13.11
CA GLU A 103 -1.34 13.48 -14.24
C GLU A 103 -0.82 14.83 -14.73
N LEU A 104 0.48 14.99 -14.72
CA LEU A 104 1.12 16.14 -15.34
C LEU A 104 1.42 15.81 -16.80
N MET A 105 1.14 16.72 -17.69
CA MET A 105 1.48 16.55 -19.09
C MET A 105 2.99 16.71 -19.29
N LEU A 106 3.54 16.06 -20.30
CA LEU A 106 4.96 16.16 -20.65
C LEU A 106 5.43 17.62 -20.81
N ALA A 107 4.56 18.49 -21.32
CA ALA A 107 4.82 19.91 -21.49
C ALA A 107 5.11 20.63 -20.16
N GLU A 108 4.43 20.24 -19.07
CA GLU A 108 4.65 20.83 -17.74
C GLU A 108 5.99 20.41 -17.15
N SER A 109 6.42 19.16 -17.38
CA SER A 109 7.77 18.69 -17.02
C SER A 109 8.87 19.42 -17.79
N ILE A 110 8.66 19.69 -19.08
CA ILE A 110 9.62 20.42 -19.94
C ILE A 110 9.77 21.89 -19.49
N LEU A 111 8.68 22.49 -18.98
CA LEU A 111 8.68 23.87 -18.48
C LEU A 111 9.26 23.99 -17.06
N GLY A 112 9.76 22.90 -16.49
CA GLY A 112 10.33 22.91 -15.14
C GLY A 112 9.31 23.16 -14.03
N ILE A 113 8.03 22.97 -14.31
CA ILE A 113 6.97 23.04 -13.29
C ILE A 113 7.05 21.77 -12.46
N GLU A 114 7.84 21.79 -11.41
CA GLU A 114 7.90 20.76 -10.38
C GLU A 114 6.62 20.82 -9.53
N SER A 115 5.50 20.41 -10.06
CA SER A 115 4.29 20.31 -9.27
C SER A 115 4.15 18.91 -8.67
N ASN A 116 4.45 18.79 -7.40
CA ASN A 116 4.01 17.66 -6.61
C ASN A 116 2.47 17.70 -6.58
N LEU A 117 1.82 16.70 -7.18
CA LEU A 117 0.35 16.63 -7.28
C LEU A 117 -0.35 16.72 -5.93
N LEU A 118 0.27 16.22 -4.86
CA LEU A 118 -0.28 16.31 -3.50
C LEU A 118 -0.20 17.73 -2.93
N ASN A 119 0.79 18.52 -3.35
CA ASN A 119 0.93 19.91 -2.95
C ASN A 119 0.09 20.86 -3.80
N SER A 120 -0.47 20.37 -4.92
CA SER A 120 -1.26 21.13 -5.87
C SER A 120 -2.67 20.53 -6.06
N PRO A 121 -3.57 20.65 -5.05
CA PRO A 121 -4.91 20.04 -5.11
C PRO A 121 -5.72 20.46 -6.35
N GLY A 122 -5.40 21.61 -6.94
CA GLY A 122 -6.01 22.10 -8.18
C GLY A 122 -5.74 21.22 -9.38
N ALA A 123 -4.55 20.64 -9.48
CA ALA A 123 -4.12 19.78 -10.59
C ALA A 123 -4.82 18.41 -10.60
N LEU A 124 -5.29 17.94 -9.46
CA LEU A 124 -6.01 16.67 -9.36
C LEU A 124 -7.46 16.81 -9.81
N LYS A 125 -7.90 15.90 -10.67
CA LYS A 125 -9.30 15.81 -11.15
C LYS A 125 -10.07 14.77 -10.35
N LYS A 126 -11.26 15.10 -9.90
CA LYS A 126 -12.18 14.12 -9.31
C LYS A 126 -12.88 13.35 -10.43
N ILE A 127 -12.79 12.03 -10.44
CA ILE A 127 -13.32 11.14 -11.50
C ILE A 127 -14.39 10.17 -11.01
N ALA A 128 -14.55 10.03 -9.70
CA ALA A 128 -15.73 9.45 -9.05
C ALA A 128 -16.10 10.33 -7.86
N TYR A 129 -17.37 10.32 -7.49
CA TYR A 129 -17.93 11.26 -6.53
C TYR A 129 -18.64 10.52 -5.40
N PHE A 130 -18.30 10.88 -4.19
CA PHE A 130 -19.09 10.50 -3.02
C PHE A 130 -20.47 11.14 -3.07
N ASN A 131 -20.52 12.43 -3.42
CA ASN A 131 -21.75 13.19 -3.56
C ASN A 131 -21.74 13.93 -4.91
N GLN A 132 -22.73 13.65 -5.75
CA GLN A 132 -22.85 14.22 -7.10
C GLN A 132 -23.11 15.75 -7.08
N VAL A 133 -23.83 16.25 -6.08
CA VAL A 133 -24.10 17.69 -5.93
C VAL A 133 -22.80 18.44 -5.63
N LYS A 134 -21.90 17.82 -4.88
CA LYS A 134 -20.59 18.37 -4.50
C LYS A 134 -19.44 17.88 -5.38
N LYS A 135 -19.68 17.60 -6.66
CA LYS A 135 -18.66 17.06 -7.58
C LYS A 135 -17.39 17.92 -7.69
N ASN A 136 -17.50 19.22 -7.54
CA ASN A 136 -16.38 20.17 -7.62
C ASN A 136 -15.72 20.44 -6.25
N ASP A 137 -16.31 19.97 -5.15
CA ASP A 137 -15.72 20.12 -3.82
C ASP A 137 -14.48 19.22 -3.69
N LYS A 138 -13.37 19.82 -3.30
CA LYS A 138 -12.06 19.18 -3.04
C LYS A 138 -11.56 19.54 -1.65
N SER A 139 -12.45 19.85 -0.70
CA SER A 139 -12.09 20.24 0.66
C SER A 139 -11.29 19.17 1.39
N ASP A 140 -11.64 17.89 1.20
CA ASP A 140 -10.91 16.72 1.70
C ASP A 140 -9.45 16.69 1.20
N LEU A 141 -9.25 16.88 -0.10
CA LEU A 141 -7.93 16.89 -0.71
C LEU A 141 -7.10 18.12 -0.28
N LYS A 142 -7.73 19.29 -0.16
CA LYS A 142 -7.08 20.50 0.34
C LYS A 142 -6.62 20.31 1.79
N TYR A 143 -7.45 19.63 2.62
CA TYR A 143 -7.10 19.31 3.99
C TYR A 143 -5.90 18.37 4.06
N LEU A 144 -5.87 17.29 3.26
CA LEU A 144 -4.72 16.39 3.16
C LEU A 144 -3.44 17.16 2.75
N SER A 145 -3.53 17.98 1.69
CA SER A 145 -2.39 18.76 1.20
C SER A 145 -1.82 19.71 2.27
N LYS A 146 -2.71 20.43 2.97
CA LYS A 146 -2.31 21.33 4.06
C LYS A 146 -1.65 20.55 5.21
N THR A 147 -2.25 19.42 5.63
CA THR A 147 -1.71 18.59 6.71
C THR A 147 -0.35 18.01 6.34
N LEU A 148 -0.18 17.59 5.07
CA LEU A 148 1.09 17.09 4.54
C LEU A 148 2.19 18.16 4.63
N GLN A 149 1.92 19.38 4.20
CA GLN A 149 2.88 20.49 4.27
C GLN A 149 3.30 20.82 5.71
N LEU A 150 2.37 20.78 6.65
CA LEU A 150 2.64 21.06 8.05
C LEU A 150 3.35 19.91 8.78
N ALA A 151 3.17 18.67 8.32
CA ALA A 151 3.72 17.48 8.96
C ALA A 151 5.27 17.42 8.97
N HIS A 152 5.94 18.18 8.11
CA HIS A 152 7.39 18.31 8.12
C HIS A 152 7.93 19.12 9.31
N ASN A 153 7.11 20.03 9.86
CA ASN A 153 7.55 21.01 10.83
C ASN A 153 6.96 20.80 12.24
N SER A 154 5.96 19.92 12.39
CA SER A 154 5.22 19.73 13.62
C SER A 154 4.89 18.26 13.84
N GLU A 155 5.22 17.74 15.03
CA GLU A 155 4.86 16.38 15.43
C GLU A 155 3.33 16.17 15.46
N GLU A 156 2.59 17.16 15.96
CA GLU A 156 1.13 17.13 15.98
C GLU A 156 0.56 17.00 14.56
N SER A 157 1.06 17.80 13.62
CA SER A 157 0.63 17.73 12.22
C SER A 157 1.03 16.41 11.56
N TYR A 158 2.18 15.83 11.93
CA TYR A 158 2.58 14.50 11.50
C TYR A 158 1.62 13.42 12.02
N LEU A 159 1.23 13.46 13.28
CA LEU A 159 0.24 12.53 13.86
C LEU A 159 -1.13 12.69 13.17
N ASN A 160 -1.56 13.92 12.93
CA ASN A 160 -2.80 14.22 12.19
C ASN A 160 -2.74 13.65 10.75
N LEU A 161 -1.59 13.73 10.09
CA LEU A 161 -1.40 13.10 8.78
C LEU A 161 -1.54 11.57 8.87
N MET A 162 -0.95 10.94 9.88
CA MET A 162 -1.08 9.48 10.08
C MET A 162 -2.54 9.06 10.33
N GLU A 163 -3.36 9.94 10.92
CA GLU A 163 -4.80 9.70 11.05
C GLU A 163 -5.54 9.72 9.71
N LEU A 164 -5.07 10.48 8.72
CA LEU A 164 -5.66 10.55 7.39
C LEU A 164 -5.23 9.39 6.47
N ILE A 165 -4.23 8.62 6.85
CA ILE A 165 -3.63 7.58 6.02
C ILE A 165 -3.98 6.18 6.57
N ASP A 166 -4.36 5.26 5.70
CA ASP A 166 -4.46 3.84 6.04
C ASP A 166 -3.07 3.20 5.97
N LEU A 167 -2.33 3.22 7.08
CA LEU A 167 -0.93 2.79 7.13
C LEU A 167 -0.73 1.33 6.69
N ASP A 168 -1.67 0.44 7.03
CA ASP A 168 -1.62 -0.95 6.58
C ASP A 168 -1.77 -1.06 5.06
N TYR A 169 -2.71 -0.32 4.50
CA TYR A 169 -2.92 -0.31 3.05
C TYR A 169 -1.72 0.31 2.30
N TRP A 170 -1.20 1.44 2.79
CA TRP A 170 -0.04 2.09 2.19
C TRP A 170 1.23 1.25 2.30
N SER A 171 1.40 0.50 3.39
CA SER A 171 2.55 -0.41 3.53
C SER A 171 2.51 -1.52 2.49
N ARG A 172 1.33 -2.09 2.20
CA ARG A 172 1.13 -3.07 1.13
C ARG A 172 1.40 -2.47 -0.25
N PHE A 173 0.93 -1.25 -0.48
CA PHE A 173 1.16 -0.55 -1.75
C PHE A 173 2.65 -0.30 -1.99
N ILE A 174 3.40 0.20 -1.01
CA ILE A 174 4.83 0.42 -1.13
C ILE A 174 5.59 -0.91 -1.25
N SER A 175 5.19 -1.94 -0.51
CA SER A 175 5.77 -3.28 -0.66
C SER A 175 5.59 -3.83 -2.07
N TYR A 176 4.40 -3.64 -2.65
CA TYR A 176 4.13 -3.98 -4.04
C TYR A 176 5.06 -3.22 -5.01
N GLN A 177 5.25 -1.91 -4.82
CA GLN A 177 6.16 -1.12 -5.65
C GLN A 177 7.62 -1.58 -5.54
N ILE A 178 8.08 -1.96 -4.34
CA ILE A 178 9.42 -2.50 -4.12
C ILE A 178 9.58 -3.85 -4.82
N LEU A 179 8.63 -4.75 -4.66
CA LEU A 179 8.67 -6.10 -5.23
C LEU A 179 8.54 -6.13 -6.75
N THR A 180 7.82 -5.19 -7.34
CA THR A 180 7.64 -5.09 -8.79
C THR A 180 8.53 -4.05 -9.45
N GLN A 181 9.23 -3.23 -8.67
CA GLN A 181 9.96 -2.04 -9.14
C GLN A 181 9.04 -1.13 -10.00
N ASN A 182 7.76 -1.07 -9.64
CA ASN A 182 6.79 -0.24 -10.33
C ASN A 182 6.95 1.23 -9.93
N TYR A 183 7.62 1.99 -10.75
CA TYR A 183 7.82 3.44 -10.54
C TYR A 183 6.87 4.30 -11.37
N HIS A 184 5.87 3.70 -12.02
CA HIS A 184 4.94 4.39 -12.92
C HIS A 184 3.79 5.10 -12.18
N ASN A 185 3.56 4.78 -10.90
CA ASN A 185 2.58 5.45 -10.05
C ASN A 185 3.29 6.46 -9.11
N ASP A 186 3.93 7.45 -9.68
CA ASP A 186 4.67 8.47 -8.93
C ASP A 186 3.88 9.76 -8.69
N TYR A 187 4.55 10.80 -8.25
CA TYR A 187 3.94 12.10 -7.97
C TYR A 187 3.55 12.89 -9.22
N GLN A 188 4.02 12.49 -10.39
CA GLN A 188 3.79 13.17 -11.67
C GLN A 188 2.85 12.37 -12.59
N HIS A 189 2.97 11.03 -12.61
CA HIS A 189 2.29 10.19 -13.59
C HIS A 189 1.40 9.15 -12.92
N ASN A 190 0.27 8.89 -13.55
CA ASN A 190 -0.64 7.81 -13.17
C ASN A 190 -1.05 7.79 -11.68
N PHE A 191 -0.91 8.94 -10.98
CA PHE A 191 -1.31 9.04 -9.59
C PHE A 191 -2.83 8.98 -9.47
N ARG A 192 -3.33 8.01 -8.72
CA ARG A 192 -4.74 7.81 -8.43
C ARG A 192 -4.92 7.55 -6.95
N MET A 193 -5.90 8.18 -6.35
CA MET A 193 -6.14 8.09 -4.90
C MET A 193 -7.63 8.10 -4.59
N ILE A 194 -8.02 7.24 -3.66
CA ILE A 194 -9.35 7.25 -3.04
C ILE A 194 -9.29 8.17 -1.82
N SER A 195 -10.26 9.07 -1.72
CA SER A 195 -10.62 9.74 -0.48
C SER A 195 -11.92 9.09 0.02
N ASP A 196 -11.81 8.35 1.11
CA ASP A 196 -12.92 7.61 1.71
C ASP A 196 -13.55 8.44 2.84
N PRO A 197 -14.69 9.09 2.63
CA PRO A 197 -15.34 9.91 3.65
C PRO A 197 -15.89 9.09 4.82
N TRP A 198 -16.06 7.77 4.62
CA TRP A 198 -16.57 6.86 5.64
C TRP A 198 -15.54 6.56 6.73
N SER A 199 -14.26 6.51 6.35
CA SER A 199 -13.16 6.29 7.28
C SER A 199 -12.31 7.52 7.52
N GLY A 200 -12.49 8.59 6.76
CA GLY A 200 -11.61 9.75 6.74
C GLY A 200 -10.20 9.45 6.19
N LYS A 201 -10.03 8.32 5.50
CA LYS A 201 -8.72 7.83 5.05
C LYS A 201 -8.50 8.02 3.56
N PHE A 202 -7.25 8.25 3.22
CA PHE A 202 -6.78 8.26 1.84
C PHE A 202 -5.99 6.99 1.53
N THR A 203 -6.30 6.37 0.37
CA THR A 203 -5.61 5.15 -0.10
C THR A 203 -5.27 5.27 -1.58
N PRO A 204 -4.09 4.76 -2.03
CA PRO A 204 -3.71 4.78 -3.44
C PRO A 204 -4.45 3.71 -4.24
N ILE A 205 -4.54 3.92 -5.56
CA ILE A 205 -4.98 2.94 -6.54
C ILE A 205 -3.77 2.59 -7.41
N VAL A 206 -3.52 1.31 -7.60
CA VAL A 206 -2.54 0.86 -8.61
C VAL A 206 -3.17 1.02 -9.98
N TYR A 207 -2.63 1.93 -10.79
CA TYR A 207 -3.14 2.24 -12.12
C TYR A 207 -2.00 2.21 -13.14
N ASP A 208 -2.22 1.55 -14.27
CA ASP A 208 -1.22 1.38 -15.34
C ASP A 208 0.15 0.87 -14.79
N PRO A 209 0.15 -0.26 -14.07
CA PRO A 209 1.34 -0.74 -13.40
C PRO A 209 2.31 -1.38 -14.40
N VAL A 210 3.60 -1.12 -14.23
CA VAL A 210 4.67 -1.70 -15.05
C VAL A 210 5.68 -2.39 -14.15
N ILE A 211 6.10 -3.61 -14.50
CA ILE A 211 7.23 -4.27 -13.85
C ILE A 211 8.51 -3.77 -14.48
N ASN A 212 9.37 -3.19 -13.67
CA ASN A 212 10.67 -2.69 -14.14
C ASN A 212 11.84 -3.33 -13.37
N VAL A 213 11.81 -4.65 -13.24
CA VAL A 213 12.81 -5.40 -12.50
C VAL A 213 14.12 -5.46 -13.28
N ASN A 214 15.16 -4.84 -12.71
CA ASN A 214 16.52 -4.94 -13.22
C ASN A 214 17.31 -5.97 -12.40
N THR A 215 17.68 -7.09 -13.03
CA THR A 215 18.43 -8.19 -12.40
C THR A 215 19.92 -7.89 -12.23
N GLU A 216 20.45 -6.92 -12.95
CA GLU A 216 21.86 -6.52 -12.87
C GLU A 216 22.12 -5.62 -11.66
N ASN A 217 21.11 -4.90 -11.23
CA ASN A 217 21.21 -4.03 -10.07
C ASN A 217 20.92 -4.79 -8.76
N LYS A 218 21.97 -5.12 -8.01
CA LYS A 218 21.86 -5.78 -6.70
C LYS A 218 21.37 -4.82 -5.59
N ASN A 219 21.38 -3.52 -5.84
CA ASN A 219 20.97 -2.51 -4.88
C ASN A 219 19.45 -2.29 -4.96
N ILE A 220 18.71 -2.99 -4.13
CA ILE A 220 17.27 -2.85 -4.01
C ILE A 220 16.99 -1.63 -3.13
N ASN A 221 16.16 -0.72 -3.62
CA ASN A 221 15.74 0.44 -2.83
C ASN A 221 14.51 0.10 -1.99
N PHE A 222 14.72 -0.25 -0.71
CA PHE A 222 13.64 -0.52 0.24
C PHE A 222 12.99 0.74 0.79
N ASP A 223 13.64 1.86 0.68
CA ASP A 223 13.12 3.16 1.11
C ASP A 223 12.68 3.99 -0.08
N TYR A 224 11.99 3.34 -1.03
CA TYR A 224 11.43 4.01 -2.19
C TYR A 224 10.51 5.16 -1.77
N SER A 225 10.79 6.33 -2.32
CA SER A 225 10.01 7.53 -2.10
C SER A 225 9.69 8.16 -3.45
N SER A 226 8.43 8.07 -3.88
CA SER A 226 7.97 8.69 -5.12
C SER A 226 7.42 10.09 -4.90
N ASN A 227 7.09 10.45 -3.68
CA ASN A 227 6.56 11.76 -3.30
C ASN A 227 6.79 12.04 -1.82
N GLU A 228 6.42 13.23 -1.39
CA GLU A 228 6.60 13.73 -0.03
C GLU A 228 5.85 12.92 1.03
N LEU A 229 4.67 12.39 0.70
CA LEU A 229 3.93 11.50 1.60
C LEU A 229 4.73 10.22 1.88
N PHE A 230 5.31 9.58 0.85
CA PHE A 230 6.14 8.39 1.05
C PHE A 230 7.38 8.68 1.88
N LEU A 231 7.96 9.87 1.70
CA LEU A 231 9.08 10.32 2.51
C LEU A 231 8.73 10.38 3.99
N LEU A 232 7.59 10.97 4.34
CA LEU A 232 7.10 11.05 5.72
C LEU A 232 6.71 9.67 6.28
N LEU A 233 6.06 8.82 5.48
CA LEU A 233 5.71 7.46 5.89
C LEU A 233 6.96 6.65 6.25
N ASN A 234 8.01 6.74 5.45
CA ASN A 234 9.25 6.03 5.70
C ASN A 234 9.98 6.47 6.98
N GLN A 235 9.67 7.64 7.55
CA GLN A 235 10.20 8.07 8.84
C GLN A 235 9.54 7.34 10.03
N SER A 236 8.35 6.75 9.84
CA SER A 236 7.65 5.99 10.86
C SER A 236 8.20 4.58 10.99
N SER A 237 8.68 4.19 12.16
CA SER A 237 9.08 2.81 12.44
C SER A 237 7.90 1.84 12.40
N TYR A 238 6.71 2.30 12.78
CA TYR A 238 5.49 1.51 12.64
C TYR A 238 5.23 1.19 11.18
N PHE A 239 5.35 2.16 10.31
CA PHE A 239 5.22 1.95 8.88
C PHE A 239 6.32 1.04 8.33
N GLN A 240 7.57 1.25 8.76
CA GLN A 240 8.69 0.37 8.39
C GLN A 240 8.40 -1.07 8.81
N ASN A 241 7.90 -1.29 10.03
CA ASN A 241 7.55 -2.61 10.50
C ASN A 241 6.48 -3.27 9.62
N LEU A 242 5.39 -2.57 9.32
CA LEU A 242 4.33 -3.07 8.45
C LEU A 242 4.86 -3.42 7.05
N LYS A 243 5.68 -2.54 6.47
CA LYS A 243 6.29 -2.71 5.15
C LYS A 243 7.17 -3.97 5.09
N PHE A 244 8.12 -4.12 6.00
CA PHE A 244 9.02 -5.26 6.00
C PHE A 244 8.31 -6.57 6.32
N GLU A 245 7.37 -6.56 7.25
CA GLU A 245 6.55 -7.74 7.55
C GLU A 245 5.74 -8.18 6.33
N TYR A 246 5.17 -7.23 5.60
CA TYR A 246 4.39 -7.55 4.41
C TYR A 246 5.27 -8.09 3.27
N ILE A 247 6.44 -7.50 3.03
CA ILE A 247 7.41 -8.01 2.05
C ILE A 247 7.81 -9.46 2.43
N ASN A 248 8.19 -9.68 3.69
CA ASN A 248 8.55 -11.01 4.18
C ASN A 248 7.40 -12.02 4.05
N TYR A 249 6.17 -11.60 4.38
CA TYR A 249 4.98 -12.45 4.21
C TYR A 249 4.77 -12.85 2.75
N VAL A 250 4.87 -11.90 1.82
CA VAL A 250 4.65 -12.15 0.39
C VAL A 250 5.72 -13.10 -0.17
N LEU A 251 7.00 -12.89 0.17
CA LEU A 251 8.11 -13.74 -0.28
C LEU A 251 7.99 -15.20 0.24
N ASN A 252 7.42 -15.38 1.44
CA ASN A 252 7.21 -16.71 2.04
C ASN A 252 5.82 -17.29 1.77
N SER A 253 4.98 -16.60 0.99
CA SER A 253 3.65 -17.05 0.59
C SER A 253 3.68 -17.66 -0.81
N LYS A 254 2.57 -18.33 -1.17
CA LYS A 254 2.37 -18.83 -2.55
C LYS A 254 1.80 -17.78 -3.52
N ILE A 255 1.80 -16.50 -3.16
CA ILE A 255 1.20 -15.45 -4.00
C ILE A 255 1.88 -15.41 -5.37
N PHE A 256 3.21 -15.38 -5.39
CA PHE A 256 3.96 -15.34 -6.65
C PHE A 256 3.80 -16.61 -7.47
N GLU A 257 3.87 -17.78 -6.84
CA GLU A 257 3.69 -19.07 -7.51
C GLU A 257 2.32 -19.16 -8.18
N ASN A 258 1.27 -18.75 -7.46
CA ASN A 258 -0.09 -18.77 -8.00
C ASN A 258 -0.27 -17.84 -9.19
N GLU A 259 0.28 -16.63 -9.13
CA GLU A 259 0.18 -15.67 -10.24
C GLU A 259 1.07 -16.09 -11.43
N ILE A 260 2.20 -16.75 -11.20
CA ILE A 260 3.04 -17.34 -12.24
C ILE A 260 2.29 -18.49 -12.95
N ILE A 261 1.57 -19.33 -12.19
CA ILE A 261 0.73 -20.38 -12.76
C ILE A 261 -0.35 -19.77 -13.66
N ASP A 262 -1.02 -18.69 -13.20
CA ASP A 262 -2.04 -17.98 -13.99
C ASP A 262 -1.46 -17.41 -15.30
N ILE A 263 -0.20 -16.95 -15.28
CA ILE A 263 0.51 -16.54 -16.50
C ILE A 263 0.74 -17.71 -17.45
N ASN A 264 1.00 -18.91 -16.94
CA ASN A 264 1.18 -20.09 -17.79
C ASN A 264 -0.11 -20.48 -18.53
N LEU A 265 -1.28 -20.12 -17.99
CA LEU A 265 -2.57 -20.30 -18.68
C LEU A 265 -2.81 -19.33 -19.86
N LEU A 266 -1.89 -18.39 -20.11
CA LEU A 266 -1.97 -17.43 -21.22
C LEU A 266 -1.37 -17.96 -22.53
N ASP A 267 -0.95 -19.20 -22.58
CA ASP A 267 -0.27 -19.73 -23.76
C ASP A 267 -1.13 -19.65 -25.03
N ASP A 268 -2.44 -19.89 -24.94
CA ASP A 268 -3.35 -19.71 -26.07
C ASP A 268 -3.38 -18.26 -26.58
N ALA A 269 -3.42 -17.28 -25.67
CA ALA A 269 -3.39 -15.86 -26.04
C ALA A 269 -2.03 -15.46 -26.63
N ILE A 270 -0.94 -16.05 -26.16
CA ILE A 270 0.41 -15.84 -26.71
C ILE A 270 0.50 -16.43 -28.11
N ASN A 271 0.03 -17.65 -28.31
CA ASN A 271 0.03 -18.30 -29.65
C ASN A 271 -0.77 -17.48 -30.67
N ILE A 272 -1.99 -17.02 -30.29
CA ILE A 272 -2.78 -16.15 -31.16
C ILE A 272 -2.04 -14.84 -31.44
N SER A 273 -1.35 -14.26 -30.42
CA SER A 273 -0.55 -13.04 -30.59
C SER A 273 0.63 -13.28 -31.54
N GLU A 274 1.35 -14.38 -31.41
CA GLU A 274 2.48 -14.72 -32.30
C GLU A 274 2.03 -14.86 -33.75
N GLU A 275 0.92 -15.54 -34.00
CA GLU A 275 0.40 -15.74 -35.36
C GLU A 275 -0.15 -14.43 -35.95
N ARG A 276 -1.05 -13.75 -35.26
CA ARG A 276 -1.76 -12.58 -35.79
C ARG A 276 -0.89 -11.33 -35.83
N ASP A 277 0.00 -11.15 -34.88
CA ASP A 277 0.89 -9.99 -34.85
C ASP A 277 1.92 -10.03 -35.97
N VAL A 278 2.41 -11.23 -36.34
CA VAL A 278 3.29 -11.42 -37.49
C VAL A 278 2.56 -11.04 -38.79
N GLU A 279 1.29 -11.45 -38.97
CA GLU A 279 0.48 -11.09 -40.12
C GLU A 279 0.26 -9.56 -40.22
N ILE A 280 -0.13 -8.92 -39.15
CA ILE A 280 -0.33 -7.47 -39.10
C ILE A 280 0.98 -6.71 -39.37
N LEU A 281 2.10 -7.19 -38.85
CA LEU A 281 3.42 -6.60 -39.04
C LEU A 281 3.91 -6.79 -40.50
N SER A 282 3.72 -7.96 -41.08
CA SER A 282 4.15 -8.24 -42.46
C SER A 282 3.44 -7.37 -43.51
N ASN A 283 2.14 -7.11 -43.30
CA ASN A 283 1.32 -6.30 -44.18
C ASN A 283 1.61 -4.80 -44.10
N ASN A 284 2.42 -4.34 -43.14
CA ASN A 284 2.73 -2.92 -42.90
C ASN A 284 4.25 -2.63 -42.80
N PHE A 285 5.07 -3.45 -43.45
CA PHE A 285 6.53 -3.46 -43.27
C PHE A 285 7.21 -2.09 -43.51
N ASP A 286 6.79 -1.34 -44.53
CA ASP A 286 7.39 -0.03 -44.85
C ASP A 286 7.06 1.05 -43.83
N LEU A 287 5.82 1.06 -43.34
CA LEU A 287 5.38 1.95 -42.29
C LEU A 287 6.09 1.63 -40.96
N ILE A 288 6.27 0.35 -40.64
CA ILE A 288 7.00 -0.11 -39.47
C ILE A 288 8.46 0.34 -39.52
N LYS A 289 9.13 0.19 -40.65
CA LYS A 289 10.53 0.58 -40.82
C LYS A 289 10.72 2.06 -40.59
N LEU A 290 9.78 2.91 -41.02
CA LEU A 290 9.77 4.33 -40.77
C LEU A 290 9.55 4.65 -39.29
N ILE A 291 8.59 3.99 -38.64
CA ILE A 291 8.24 4.17 -37.23
C ILE A 291 9.39 3.70 -36.33
N LEU A 292 9.97 2.53 -36.60
CA LEU A 292 11.11 1.99 -35.83
C LEU A 292 12.35 2.87 -35.92
N LYS A 293 12.57 3.51 -37.07
CA LYS A 293 13.68 4.47 -37.26
C LYS A 293 13.48 5.74 -36.44
N THR A 294 12.22 6.16 -36.22
CA THR A 294 11.86 7.37 -35.49
C THR A 294 11.80 7.17 -33.97
N PHE A 295 11.41 5.99 -33.49
CA PHE A 295 11.10 5.73 -32.07
C PHE A 295 12.02 4.71 -31.37
N ASN A 296 13.27 4.52 -31.86
CA ASN A 296 14.28 3.66 -31.20
C ASN A 296 13.73 2.33 -30.62
N ASN A 297 13.38 1.38 -31.49
CA ASN A 297 13.28 -0.07 -31.21
C ASN A 297 12.40 -0.55 -30.03
N LYS A 298 11.38 0.17 -29.59
CA LYS A 298 10.42 -0.39 -28.65
C LYS A 298 9.24 -1.06 -29.34
N ASN A 299 9.50 -2.22 -29.96
CA ASN A 299 8.43 -3.13 -30.36
C ASN A 299 7.75 -3.74 -29.11
N LYS A 300 6.77 -3.04 -28.55
CA LYS A 300 5.92 -3.55 -27.46
C LYS A 300 4.84 -4.53 -27.96
N SER A 301 4.83 -4.92 -29.23
CA SER A 301 3.69 -5.56 -29.85
C SER A 301 3.73 -7.09 -29.90
N ASN A 302 4.89 -7.71 -29.71
CA ASN A 302 5.02 -9.17 -29.86
C ASN A 302 5.32 -9.81 -28.52
N ILE A 303 4.29 -10.42 -27.93
CA ILE A 303 4.48 -11.26 -26.76
C ILE A 303 4.74 -12.66 -27.22
N THR A 304 5.92 -13.16 -26.90
CA THR A 304 6.37 -14.50 -27.22
C THR A 304 6.55 -15.31 -25.94
N HIS A 305 6.55 -16.63 -26.06
CA HIS A 305 6.92 -17.53 -24.98
C HIS A 305 8.28 -17.15 -24.36
N LYS A 306 9.21 -16.70 -25.17
CA LYS A 306 10.53 -16.21 -24.72
C LYS A 306 10.43 -14.98 -23.82
N HIS A 307 9.49 -14.05 -24.08
CA HIS A 307 9.25 -12.91 -23.20
C HIS A 307 8.66 -13.35 -21.86
N LYS A 308 7.72 -14.30 -21.87
CA LYS A 308 7.14 -14.90 -20.66
C LYS A 308 8.23 -15.53 -19.78
N GLU A 309 9.05 -16.42 -20.34
CA GLU A 309 10.15 -17.05 -19.61
C GLU A 309 11.15 -16.03 -19.05
N LYS A 310 11.51 -15.03 -19.84
CA LYS A 310 12.42 -13.95 -19.42
C LYS A 310 11.83 -13.16 -18.25
N LEU A 311 10.54 -12.83 -18.29
CA LEU A 311 9.87 -12.11 -17.21
C LEU A 311 9.87 -12.94 -15.91
N ILE A 312 9.46 -14.21 -15.98
CA ILE A 312 9.43 -15.11 -14.83
C ILE A 312 10.83 -15.24 -14.22
N LYS A 313 11.86 -15.47 -15.05
CA LYS A 313 13.25 -15.58 -14.59
C LYS A 313 13.74 -14.31 -13.92
N LYS A 314 13.51 -13.15 -14.52
CA LYS A 314 13.88 -11.85 -13.93
C LYS A 314 13.23 -11.65 -12.57
N PHE A 315 11.93 -11.93 -12.47
CA PHE A 315 11.17 -11.75 -11.25
C PHE A 315 11.63 -12.69 -10.13
N SER A 316 11.92 -13.96 -10.47
CA SER A 316 12.48 -14.94 -9.53
C SER A 316 13.84 -14.49 -8.98
N ILE A 317 14.75 -14.02 -9.84
CA ILE A 317 16.07 -13.50 -9.40
C ILE A 317 15.88 -12.30 -8.48
N HIS A 318 14.99 -11.38 -8.82
CA HIS A 318 14.74 -10.19 -8.01
C HIS A 318 14.20 -10.55 -6.61
N ASN A 319 13.22 -11.44 -6.53
CA ASN A 319 12.67 -11.90 -5.26
C ASN A 319 13.72 -12.59 -4.38
N ASN A 320 14.59 -13.40 -4.98
CA ASN A 320 15.70 -14.02 -4.29
C ASN A 320 16.69 -12.96 -3.74
N ASN A 321 16.97 -11.91 -4.52
CA ASN A 321 17.83 -10.82 -4.05
C ASN A 321 17.20 -10.07 -2.87
N ILE A 322 15.90 -9.81 -2.91
CA ILE A 322 15.16 -9.20 -1.78
C ILE A 322 15.22 -10.10 -0.54
N ASN A 323 14.96 -11.39 -0.71
CA ASN A 323 14.99 -12.35 0.40
C ASN A 323 16.39 -12.44 1.02
N ASN A 324 17.43 -12.53 0.21
CA ASN A 324 18.82 -12.54 0.67
C ASN A 324 19.19 -11.27 1.43
N PHE A 325 18.69 -10.13 0.98
CA PHE A 325 18.88 -8.87 1.69
C PHE A 325 18.18 -8.91 3.05
N LEU A 326 16.88 -9.24 3.12
CA LEU A 326 16.10 -9.29 4.36
C LEU A 326 16.72 -10.25 5.39
N THR A 327 17.26 -11.36 4.93
CA THR A 327 17.86 -12.40 5.81
C THR A 327 19.34 -12.15 6.12
N SER A 328 19.92 -11.08 5.57
CA SER A 328 21.33 -10.73 5.83
C SER A 328 21.54 -10.24 7.27
N LYS A 329 22.80 -10.16 7.69
CA LYS A 329 23.15 -9.70 9.03
C LYS A 329 22.81 -8.22 9.21
N PRO A 330 21.93 -7.84 10.15
CA PRO A 330 21.68 -6.44 10.48
C PRO A 330 22.93 -5.75 11.02
N LYS A 331 23.07 -4.45 10.76
CA LYS A 331 24.25 -3.66 11.17
C LYS A 331 23.95 -2.88 12.43
N ALA A 332 24.56 -3.28 13.55
CA ALA A 332 24.44 -2.60 14.83
C ALA A 332 25.70 -2.81 15.68
N ASN A 333 25.94 -1.86 16.60
CA ASN A 333 27.02 -1.88 17.58
C ASN A 333 26.50 -1.42 18.93
N TRP A 334 27.28 -1.66 20.01
CA TRP A 334 26.95 -1.15 21.33
C TRP A 334 28.16 -0.56 22.04
N PHE A 335 27.88 0.31 23.03
CA PHE A 335 28.86 1.08 23.78
C PHE A 335 28.48 1.10 25.26
N ARG A 336 29.45 1.15 26.15
CA ARG A 336 29.25 1.39 27.57
C ARG A 336 29.11 2.89 27.82
N THR A 337 28.25 3.25 28.78
CA THR A 337 28.07 4.62 29.26
C THR A 337 28.18 4.67 30.78
N ASN A 338 28.25 5.86 31.38
CA ASN A 338 28.36 5.98 32.84
C ASN A 338 27.16 5.42 33.62
N ASN A 339 25.98 5.30 32.97
CA ASN A 339 24.73 4.90 33.61
C ASN A 339 24.08 3.64 33.03
N GLY A 340 24.76 2.97 32.08
CA GLY A 340 24.23 1.82 31.36
C GLY A 340 24.94 1.61 30.02
N PHE A 341 24.20 1.40 28.97
CA PHE A 341 24.77 1.14 27.64
C PHE A 341 23.91 1.76 26.53
N GLU A 342 24.51 1.90 25.37
CA GLU A 342 23.85 2.41 24.17
C GLU A 342 24.00 1.41 23.04
N ILE A 343 22.93 1.24 22.24
CA ILE A 343 22.93 0.44 21.01
C ILE A 343 22.71 1.37 19.84
N TYR A 344 23.54 1.22 18.82
CA TYR A 344 23.42 1.97 17.56
C TYR A 344 23.03 1.03 16.44
N VAL A 345 21.93 1.33 15.77
CA VAL A 345 21.45 0.63 14.57
C VAL A 345 21.79 1.44 13.35
N HIS A 346 22.53 0.88 12.39
CA HIS A 346 23.07 1.60 11.23
C HIS A 346 22.45 1.19 9.90
N GLY A 347 21.81 0.03 9.85
CA GLY A 347 21.39 -0.59 8.62
C GLY A 347 19.93 -0.35 8.28
N GLU A 348 19.55 -0.75 7.08
CA GLU A 348 18.16 -0.75 6.62
C GLU A 348 17.32 -1.79 7.37
N ILE A 349 17.94 -2.95 7.69
CA ILE A 349 17.27 -4.05 8.39
C ILE A 349 17.31 -3.77 9.89
N PRO A 350 16.16 -3.88 10.59
CA PRO A 350 16.13 -3.71 12.04
C PRO A 350 16.80 -4.86 12.76
N ILE A 351 17.22 -4.60 14.00
CA ILE A 351 17.53 -5.67 14.97
C ILE A 351 16.30 -5.94 15.83
N SER A 352 16.20 -7.15 16.37
CA SER A 352 15.10 -7.54 17.27
C SER A 352 15.59 -8.44 18.41
N ASP A 353 14.73 -8.61 19.41
CA ASP A 353 14.88 -9.60 20.46
C ASP A 353 16.28 -9.55 21.10
N LEU A 354 16.58 -8.45 21.79
CA LEU A 354 17.87 -8.32 22.46
C LEU A 354 17.93 -9.23 23.68
N ASN A 355 18.96 -10.06 23.75
CA ASN A 355 19.30 -10.88 24.91
C ASN A 355 20.57 -10.33 25.57
N LEU A 356 20.45 -9.90 26.83
CA LEU A 356 21.51 -9.25 27.56
C LEU A 356 22.07 -10.22 28.62
N PHE A 357 23.37 -10.41 28.63
CA PHE A 357 24.10 -11.31 29.56
C PHE A 357 24.96 -10.49 30.50
N PHE A 358 24.92 -10.83 31.80
CA PHE A 358 25.65 -10.16 32.87
C PHE A 358 26.43 -11.23 33.65
N GLU A 359 27.75 -11.06 33.83
CA GLU A 359 28.59 -11.99 34.56
C GLU A 359 28.69 -11.62 36.05
N GLU A 360 28.89 -10.34 36.36
CA GLU A 360 29.15 -9.93 37.74
C GLU A 360 27.86 -9.57 38.49
N LYS A 361 27.39 -8.35 38.36
CA LYS A 361 26.23 -7.84 39.09
C LYS A 361 25.03 -7.71 38.20
N LYS A 362 24.05 -8.60 38.33
CA LYS A 362 22.81 -8.54 37.57
C LYS A 362 21.92 -7.43 38.12
N PRO A 363 21.44 -6.48 37.28
CA PRO A 363 20.44 -5.49 37.70
C PRO A 363 19.08 -6.18 37.89
N LYS A 364 18.22 -5.63 38.73
CA LYS A 364 16.83 -6.10 38.83
C LYS A 364 15.98 -5.60 37.67
N TRP A 365 16.36 -4.47 37.08
CA TRP A 365 15.65 -3.86 35.96
C TRP A 365 16.59 -3.13 35.01
N ILE A 366 16.15 -3.02 33.76
CA ILE A 366 16.72 -2.19 32.71
C ILE A 366 15.61 -1.36 32.11
N VAL A 367 15.88 -0.12 31.77
CA VAL A 367 14.91 0.81 31.16
C VAL A 367 15.48 1.32 29.85
N LEU A 368 14.64 1.41 28.83
CA LEU A 368 14.96 2.14 27.63
C LEU A 368 14.66 3.60 27.86
N ASP A 369 15.71 4.41 27.97
CA ASP A 369 15.70 5.85 28.19
C ASP A 369 15.30 6.58 26.90
N ILE A 370 13.99 6.77 26.70
CA ILE A 370 13.42 7.32 25.46
C ILE A 370 13.76 8.81 25.33
N ASN A 371 13.66 9.55 26.41
CA ASN A 371 13.91 11.00 26.43
C ASN A 371 15.40 11.34 26.60
N GLN A 372 16.27 10.31 26.80
CA GLN A 372 17.72 10.39 26.93
C GLN A 372 18.20 11.25 28.12
N ASN A 373 17.36 11.44 29.13
CA ASN A 373 17.69 12.25 30.31
C ASN A 373 18.58 11.52 31.35
N GLY A 374 18.81 10.22 31.17
CA GLY A 374 19.63 9.38 32.05
C GLY A 374 18.94 8.98 33.35
N LYS A 375 17.61 9.14 33.45
CA LYS A 375 16.79 8.78 34.59
C LYS A 375 15.63 7.91 34.16
N TYR A 376 15.07 7.13 35.06
CA TYR A 376 13.85 6.37 34.80
C TYR A 376 12.61 7.24 34.96
N ASP A 377 11.81 7.29 33.91
CA ASP A 377 10.50 7.94 33.90
C ASP A 377 9.37 6.91 33.78
N LYS A 378 8.20 7.19 34.39
CA LYS A 378 7.08 6.23 34.44
C LYS A 378 6.54 5.81 33.06
N ASN A 379 6.77 6.61 32.05
CA ASN A 379 6.30 6.35 30.67
C ASN A 379 7.30 5.57 29.84
N GLU A 380 8.43 5.17 30.41
CA GLU A 380 9.47 4.44 29.71
C GLU A 380 9.33 2.93 29.88
N PHE A 381 9.88 2.19 28.90
CA PHE A 381 9.80 0.73 28.90
C PHE A 381 10.79 0.14 29.90
N LYS A 382 10.26 -0.49 30.93
CA LYS A 382 11.02 -1.18 31.97
C LYS A 382 10.99 -2.68 31.75
N PHE A 383 12.16 -3.31 31.77
CA PHE A 383 12.36 -4.75 31.59
C PHE A 383 12.88 -5.35 32.89
N SER A 384 12.42 -6.54 33.20
CA SER A 384 12.86 -7.35 34.34
C SER A 384 13.51 -8.65 33.84
N LEU A 385 14.22 -9.34 34.72
CA LEU A 385 14.77 -10.68 34.43
C LEU A 385 13.65 -11.65 34.03
N ASN A 386 13.92 -12.47 33.04
CA ASN A 386 13.07 -13.60 32.70
C ASN A 386 13.33 -14.80 33.64
N ASP A 387 12.55 -15.87 33.50
CA ASP A 387 12.67 -17.10 34.32
C ASP A 387 14.05 -17.77 34.21
N LYS A 388 14.80 -17.50 33.16
CA LYS A 388 16.18 -17.99 32.94
C LYS A 388 17.26 -17.08 33.54
N GLY A 389 16.85 -16.00 34.21
CA GLY A 389 17.77 -15.04 34.84
C GLY A 389 18.51 -14.16 33.83
N ASN A 390 17.99 -13.96 32.64
CA ASN A 390 18.50 -13.04 31.60
C ASN A 390 17.48 -11.96 31.26
N PHE A 391 17.97 -10.87 30.69
CA PHE A 391 17.07 -9.86 30.13
C PHE A 391 16.79 -10.16 28.67
N SER A 392 15.50 -10.23 28.31
CA SER A 392 15.04 -10.31 26.94
C SER A 392 14.19 -9.10 26.62
N ILE A 393 14.55 -8.37 25.57
CA ILE A 393 13.86 -7.17 25.13
C ILE A 393 13.19 -7.46 23.78
N PRO A 394 11.91 -7.81 23.76
CA PRO A 394 11.21 -8.32 22.57
C PRO A 394 10.72 -7.17 21.68
N TYR A 395 11.59 -6.26 21.32
CA TYR A 395 11.29 -5.12 20.46
C TYR A 395 12.16 -5.12 19.21
N ARG A 396 11.66 -4.43 18.17
CA ARG A 396 12.41 -4.14 16.96
C ARG A 396 12.93 -2.72 16.98
N PHE A 397 14.20 -2.56 16.66
CA PHE A 397 14.89 -1.29 16.65
C PHE A 397 15.29 -0.93 15.24
N TYR A 398 14.75 0.18 14.74
CA TYR A 398 14.95 0.68 13.38
C TYR A 398 15.89 1.87 13.36
N ALA A 399 16.77 1.93 12.37
CA ALA A 399 17.50 3.15 12.06
C ALA A 399 16.55 4.22 11.49
N ASN A 400 16.78 5.48 11.83
CA ASN A 400 15.98 6.59 11.34
C ASN A 400 16.19 6.83 9.84
N ARG A 401 15.13 7.25 9.20
CA ARG A 401 15.13 7.65 7.78
C ARG A 401 14.80 9.13 7.68
N ILE A 402 15.66 9.85 6.99
CA ILE A 402 15.47 11.27 6.76
C ILE A 402 15.53 11.59 5.27
N PRO A 403 14.92 12.68 4.82
CA PRO A 403 15.15 13.19 3.48
C PRO A 403 16.65 13.46 3.29
N TYR A 404 17.20 13.03 2.18
CA TYR A 404 18.54 13.43 1.80
C TYR A 404 18.44 14.82 1.17
N ALA A 405 18.77 15.85 1.95
CA ALA A 405 18.61 17.24 1.53
C ALA A 405 19.16 17.48 0.13
N ASN A 406 18.32 18.01 -0.74
CA ASN A 406 18.63 18.43 -2.12
C ASN A 406 19.18 17.33 -3.06
N LYS A 407 19.10 16.05 -2.70
CA LYS A 407 19.44 14.97 -3.63
C LYS A 407 18.19 14.26 -4.12
N ILE A 408 17.99 14.38 -5.41
CA ILE A 408 17.04 13.60 -6.18
C ILE A 408 17.79 12.49 -6.92
N ASN A 409 17.12 11.38 -7.20
CA ASN A 409 17.68 10.36 -8.10
C ASN A 409 17.59 10.83 -9.55
N ASP A 410 18.11 10.04 -10.49
CA ASP A 410 18.09 10.34 -11.92
C ASP A 410 16.69 10.54 -12.52
N LEU A 411 15.65 10.19 -11.77
CA LEU A 411 14.24 10.36 -12.13
C LEU A 411 13.59 11.55 -11.42
N GLY A 412 14.35 12.43 -10.79
CA GLY A 412 13.82 13.59 -10.05
C GLY A 412 13.15 13.27 -8.72
N ARG A 413 13.36 12.09 -8.14
CA ARG A 413 12.67 11.64 -6.93
C ARG A 413 13.50 11.87 -5.66
N PRO A 414 12.87 12.22 -4.52
CA PRO A 414 13.58 12.42 -3.26
C PRO A 414 14.33 11.15 -2.84
N LYS A 415 15.59 11.30 -2.44
CA LYS A 415 16.37 10.21 -1.82
C LYS A 415 16.18 10.21 -0.31
N ILE A 416 16.18 9.01 0.27
CA ILE A 416 16.17 8.80 1.72
C ILE A 416 17.58 8.43 2.16
N LYS A 417 18.02 9.02 3.26
CA LYS A 417 19.26 8.67 3.97
C LYS A 417 18.92 7.94 5.24
N ILE A 418 19.59 6.82 5.48
CA ILE A 418 19.50 6.08 6.74
C ILE A 418 20.53 6.68 7.70
N LEU A 419 20.07 7.09 8.87
CA LEU A 419 20.92 7.59 9.94
C LEU A 419 21.08 6.55 11.04
N SER A 420 22.30 6.40 11.53
CA SER A 420 22.56 5.65 12.74
C SER A 420 21.69 6.17 13.89
N THR A 421 20.93 5.28 14.50
CA THR A 421 19.99 5.64 15.56
C THR A 421 20.44 5.03 16.86
N LYS A 422 20.56 5.89 17.86
CA LYS A 422 20.98 5.55 19.21
C LYS A 422 19.79 5.17 20.07
N PHE A 423 19.89 4.05 20.76
CA PHE A 423 18.96 3.58 21.79
C PHE A 423 19.71 3.47 23.10
N LYS A 424 19.37 4.30 24.06
CA LYS A 424 20.02 4.38 25.35
C LYS A 424 19.29 3.53 26.39
N PHE A 425 20.05 2.73 27.12
CA PHE A 425 19.53 1.89 28.18
C PHE A 425 20.20 2.27 29.51
N ILE A 426 19.38 2.45 30.53
CA ILE A 426 19.81 2.62 31.90
C ILE A 426 19.51 1.34 32.69
N SER A 427 20.43 0.96 33.56
CA SER A 427 20.29 -0.21 34.40
C SER A 427 20.32 0.17 35.87
N GLU A 428 19.66 -0.62 36.71
CA GLU A 428 19.82 -0.52 38.15
C GLU A 428 21.29 -0.69 38.53
N ASN A 429 21.78 0.12 39.46
CA ASN A 429 23.14 0.11 39.95
C ASN A 429 24.22 0.29 38.84
N LYS A 430 23.86 0.88 37.70
CA LYS A 430 24.79 1.10 36.59
C LYS A 430 25.43 -0.18 36.05
N SER A 431 24.79 -1.33 36.26
CA SER A 431 25.28 -2.62 35.79
C SER A 431 25.32 -2.67 34.26
N MET A 432 26.34 -3.33 33.71
CA MET A 432 26.55 -3.38 32.28
C MET A 432 26.56 -4.82 31.78
N PRO A 433 25.97 -5.09 30.60
CA PRO A 433 26.09 -6.42 30.02
C PRO A 433 27.53 -6.71 29.56
N ASN A 434 27.92 -7.96 29.67
CA ASN A 434 29.18 -8.44 29.09
C ASN A 434 29.03 -8.74 27.62
N LYS A 435 27.83 -9.21 27.27
CA LYS A 435 27.48 -9.64 25.94
C LYS A 435 26.03 -9.26 25.63
N ILE A 436 25.77 -8.84 24.40
CA ILE A 436 24.43 -8.56 23.87
C ILE A 436 24.25 -9.34 22.58
N ASN A 437 23.26 -10.23 22.57
CA ASN A 437 22.83 -10.89 21.35
C ASN A 437 21.56 -10.22 20.81
N TYR A 438 21.36 -10.29 19.51
CA TYR A 438 20.17 -9.80 18.82
C TYR A 438 19.78 -10.72 17.68
N MET A 439 18.54 -10.64 17.23
CA MET A 439 18.05 -11.41 16.11
C MET A 439 17.81 -10.55 14.87
N ASN A 440 17.98 -11.17 13.70
CA ASN A 440 17.36 -10.67 12.50
C ASN A 440 15.88 -11.12 12.50
N PRO A 441 14.90 -10.21 12.49
CA PRO A 441 13.48 -10.57 12.62
C PRO A 441 12.91 -11.37 11.45
N PHE A 442 13.62 -11.44 10.32
CA PHE A 442 13.17 -12.10 9.09
C PHE A 442 13.82 -13.45 8.84
N SER A 443 15.01 -13.71 9.41
CA SER A 443 15.73 -14.99 9.27
C SER A 443 15.78 -15.81 10.56
N VAL A 444 15.35 -15.24 11.68
CA VAL A 444 15.40 -15.85 13.02
C VAL A 444 16.84 -16.27 13.41
N LYS A 445 17.85 -15.66 12.79
CA LYS A 445 19.26 -15.91 13.12
C LYS A 445 19.70 -14.95 14.23
N GLU A 446 20.37 -15.53 15.22
CA GLU A 446 20.95 -14.77 16.33
C GLU A 446 22.38 -14.34 15.99
N TYR A 447 22.73 -13.14 16.41
CA TYR A 447 24.03 -12.52 16.22
C TYR A 447 24.47 -11.82 17.50
N GLU A 448 25.78 -11.72 17.70
CA GLU A 448 26.35 -10.92 18.77
C GLU A 448 26.63 -9.50 18.31
N LEU A 449 26.24 -8.50 19.14
CA LEU A 449 26.56 -7.10 18.91
C LEU A 449 28.05 -6.85 19.16
N LYS A 450 28.71 -6.17 18.22
CA LYS A 450 30.10 -5.75 18.41
C LYS A 450 30.19 -4.63 19.45
N TYR A 451 31.01 -4.82 20.45
CA TYR A 451 31.39 -3.76 21.38
C TYR A 451 32.38 -2.79 20.73
N GLN A 452 32.21 -1.48 20.99
CA GLN A 452 33.15 -0.45 20.57
C GLN A 452 33.48 0.51 21.73
N ASN A 453 34.69 1.03 21.75
CA ASN A 453 35.18 1.88 22.87
C ASN A 453 34.76 3.37 22.72
N HIS A 454 34.47 3.85 21.52
CA HIS A 454 34.06 5.25 21.26
C HIS A 454 32.98 5.33 20.19
N SER A 455 32.00 6.22 20.41
CA SER A 455 30.96 6.50 19.44
C SER A 455 31.45 7.57 18.44
N SER A 456 31.88 7.16 17.26
CA SER A 456 32.19 8.07 16.14
C SER A 456 30.99 8.38 15.24
N PHE A 457 29.80 7.87 15.58
CA PHE A 457 28.64 7.98 14.72
C PHE A 457 27.78 9.19 15.06
N PRO A 458 27.47 10.06 14.07
CA PRO A 458 26.47 11.09 14.29
C PRO A 458 25.11 10.42 14.56
N SER A 459 24.56 10.60 15.74
CA SER A 459 23.24 10.10 16.11
C SER A 459 22.17 11.14 15.85
N SER A 460 21.04 10.75 15.28
CA SER A 460 19.86 11.62 15.25
C SER A 460 19.12 11.48 16.58
N ASN A 461 18.84 12.61 17.22
CA ASN A 461 18.10 12.68 18.48
C ASN A 461 16.57 12.75 18.28
N LYS A 462 16.06 12.47 17.07
CA LYS A 462 14.61 12.53 16.81
C LYS A 462 13.96 11.18 17.14
N ASN A 463 12.89 11.27 17.91
CA ASN A 463 11.92 10.27 18.35
C ASN A 463 12.18 8.82 17.95
N ILE A 464 12.45 8.01 18.96
CA ILE A 464 12.88 6.62 18.85
C ILE A 464 11.68 5.75 18.51
N PRO A 465 11.67 5.15 17.35
CA PRO A 465 10.61 4.26 16.96
C PRO A 465 10.88 2.83 17.47
N ILE A 466 10.06 2.36 18.39
CA ILE A 466 10.12 1.02 18.94
C ILE A 466 8.79 0.32 18.68
N HIS A 467 8.86 -0.90 18.18
CA HIS A 467 7.69 -1.76 18.06
C HIS A 467 7.90 -3.08 18.75
N SER A 468 6.89 -3.47 19.54
CA SER A 468 6.86 -4.80 20.15
C SER A 468 6.75 -5.86 19.04
N ASN A 469 7.50 -6.94 19.19
CA ASN A 469 7.42 -8.14 18.33
C ASN A 469 6.10 -8.91 18.49
N LYS A 470 5.12 -8.38 19.20
CA LYS A 470 3.79 -9.00 19.25
C LYS A 470 3.31 -9.17 17.82
N ASN A 471 3.44 -10.40 17.34
CA ASN A 471 3.10 -10.86 16.03
C ASN A 471 1.83 -10.18 15.50
N ILE A 472 1.95 -9.43 14.40
CA ILE A 472 0.81 -9.00 13.60
C ILE A 472 -0.04 -10.22 13.18
N LYS A 473 0.54 -11.44 13.14
CA LYS A 473 -0.15 -12.71 12.92
C LYS A 473 -1.22 -13.04 13.98
N ASN A 474 -1.13 -12.50 15.19
CA ASN A 474 -2.11 -12.70 16.26
C ASN A 474 -2.88 -11.42 16.59
N LYS A 475 -3.27 -10.59 15.61
CA LYS A 475 -4.59 -9.99 15.73
C LYS A 475 -5.57 -11.17 15.71
N ILE A 476 -5.78 -11.77 16.89
CA ILE A 476 -6.99 -12.53 17.19
C ILE A 476 -8.08 -11.69 16.56
N LYS A 477 -8.76 -12.22 15.56
CA LYS A 477 -9.93 -11.57 14.97
C LYS A 477 -10.90 -11.43 16.12
N ASN A 478 -10.85 -10.31 16.81
CA ASN A 478 -11.74 -10.04 17.92
C ASN A 478 -13.14 -10.04 17.33
N LYS A 479 -13.94 -10.99 17.78
CA LYS A 479 -15.34 -11.05 17.44
C LYS A 479 -16.05 -10.06 18.37
N ILE A 480 -16.57 -8.99 17.80
CA ILE A 480 -17.39 -8.03 18.52
C ILE A 480 -18.81 -8.60 18.62
N ILE A 481 -19.35 -8.65 19.82
CA ILE A 481 -20.74 -9.06 20.05
C ILE A 481 -21.53 -7.80 20.42
N LEU A 482 -22.64 -7.57 19.71
CA LEU A 482 -23.57 -6.47 19.96
C LEU A 482 -24.92 -7.05 20.39
N GLU A 483 -25.45 -6.55 21.51
CA GLU A 483 -26.71 -6.98 22.08
C GLU A 483 -27.41 -5.87 22.87
N GLY A 484 -28.70 -5.97 23.06
CA GLY A 484 -29.50 -4.97 23.76
C GLY A 484 -29.74 -3.72 22.93
N VAL A 485 -29.67 -2.54 23.54
CA VAL A 485 -29.79 -1.24 22.86
C VAL A 485 -28.40 -0.68 22.58
N VAL A 486 -28.12 -0.41 21.31
CA VAL A 486 -26.84 0.11 20.80
C VAL A 486 -27.05 1.50 20.22
N ASN A 487 -26.53 2.52 20.88
CA ASN A 487 -26.62 3.90 20.43
C ASN A 487 -25.50 4.24 19.45
N ILE A 488 -25.85 4.82 18.31
CA ILE A 488 -24.92 5.21 17.24
C ILE A 488 -25.04 6.73 17.01
N ASP A 489 -24.27 7.50 17.75
CA ASP A 489 -24.33 8.97 17.72
C ASP A 489 -23.58 9.57 16.53
N LYS A 490 -22.59 8.85 16.01
CA LYS A 490 -21.78 9.21 14.84
C LYS A 490 -21.47 7.96 14.02
N THR A 491 -21.04 8.15 12.77
CA THR A 491 -20.66 7.03 11.90
C THR A 491 -19.69 6.09 12.59
N GLN A 492 -20.10 4.82 12.71
CA GLN A 492 -19.35 3.75 13.36
C GLN A 492 -18.76 2.79 12.32
N ILE A 493 -17.48 2.46 12.47
CA ILE A 493 -16.77 1.54 11.58
C ILE A 493 -16.26 0.34 12.36
N TYR A 494 -16.75 -0.84 12.01
CA TYR A 494 -16.30 -2.10 12.59
C TYR A 494 -15.28 -2.77 11.66
N LYS A 495 -14.02 -2.83 12.10
CA LYS A 495 -12.92 -3.47 11.35
C LYS A 495 -12.86 -4.98 11.57
N ASP A 496 -13.31 -5.45 12.74
CA ASP A 496 -13.34 -6.84 13.13
C ASP A 496 -14.68 -7.51 12.76
N SER A 497 -14.76 -8.84 12.92
CA SER A 497 -16.00 -9.56 12.70
C SER A 497 -17.02 -9.20 13.79
N VAL A 498 -18.27 -8.97 13.38
CA VAL A 498 -19.36 -8.57 14.27
C VAL A 498 -20.43 -9.64 14.28
N GLU A 499 -20.90 -9.99 15.47
CA GLU A 499 -22.13 -10.75 15.68
C GLU A 499 -23.16 -9.88 16.39
N ILE A 500 -24.34 -9.74 15.80
CA ILE A 500 -25.47 -9.05 16.38
C ILE A 500 -26.46 -10.09 16.88
N LYS A 501 -26.78 -10.06 18.17
CA LYS A 501 -27.70 -10.99 18.80
C LYS A 501 -29.15 -10.69 18.42
N PRO A 502 -30.04 -11.73 18.40
CA PRO A 502 -31.46 -11.53 18.16
C PRO A 502 -32.08 -10.55 19.16
N GLY A 503 -32.90 -9.62 18.67
CA GLY A 503 -33.57 -8.61 19.49
C GLY A 503 -32.73 -7.37 19.78
N THR A 504 -31.54 -7.24 19.21
CA THR A 504 -30.73 -6.01 19.30
C THR A 504 -31.43 -4.87 18.60
N ILE A 505 -31.41 -3.69 19.23
CA ILE A 505 -31.98 -2.45 18.70
C ILE A 505 -30.86 -1.42 18.54
N PHE A 506 -30.63 -0.99 17.32
CA PHE A 506 -29.75 0.13 17.04
C PHE A 506 -30.58 1.42 17.00
N GLU A 507 -30.22 2.40 17.83
CA GLU A 507 -30.75 3.76 17.78
C GLU A 507 -29.71 4.67 17.13
N ILE A 508 -30.02 5.15 15.90
CA ILE A 508 -29.04 5.78 15.05
C ILE A 508 -29.39 7.24 14.87
N SER A 509 -28.43 8.12 15.20
CA SER A 509 -28.55 9.56 15.06
C SER A 509 -28.59 10.01 13.60
N ASN A 510 -29.11 11.21 13.38
CA ASN A 510 -29.22 11.84 12.06
C ASN A 510 -27.88 11.80 11.29
N GLY A 511 -27.92 11.25 10.06
CA GLY A 511 -26.76 11.18 9.16
C GLY A 511 -25.68 10.19 9.58
N ALA A 512 -25.76 9.57 10.76
CA ALA A 512 -24.81 8.55 11.18
C ALA A 512 -24.99 7.25 10.38
N SER A 513 -23.90 6.59 10.07
CA SER A 513 -23.85 5.33 9.29
C SER A 513 -23.13 4.23 10.06
N ILE A 514 -23.40 2.97 9.72
CA ILE A 514 -22.67 1.83 10.28
C ILE A 514 -21.99 1.07 9.15
N ILE A 515 -20.68 0.91 9.25
CA ILE A 515 -19.86 0.30 8.21
C ILE A 515 -19.15 -0.93 8.77
N PHE A 516 -19.43 -2.09 8.19
CA PHE A 516 -18.76 -3.34 8.53
C PHE A 516 -17.70 -3.66 7.48
N LYS A 517 -16.43 -3.74 7.88
CA LYS A 517 -15.29 -4.08 7.00
C LYS A 517 -14.92 -5.56 7.03
N ASN A 518 -15.56 -6.34 7.91
CA ASN A 518 -15.36 -7.76 8.05
C ASN A 518 -16.71 -8.49 8.15
N LYS A 519 -16.67 -9.80 8.40
CA LYS A 519 -17.85 -10.67 8.46
C LYS A 519 -18.87 -10.14 9.48
N LEU A 520 -20.12 -9.96 9.03
CA LEU A 520 -21.27 -9.62 9.86
C LEU A 520 -22.20 -10.84 9.97
N ILE A 521 -22.51 -11.24 11.18
CA ILE A 521 -23.54 -12.23 11.49
C ILE A 521 -24.64 -11.50 12.25
N ALA A 522 -25.78 -11.29 11.60
CA ALA A 522 -26.95 -10.60 12.15
C ALA A 522 -28.20 -11.46 11.93
N LEU A 523 -28.36 -12.48 12.76
CA LEU A 523 -29.42 -13.48 12.63
C LEU A 523 -30.50 -13.21 13.68
N GLY A 524 -31.42 -12.31 13.37
CA GLY A 524 -32.65 -12.14 14.15
C GLY A 524 -33.61 -13.34 13.98
N THR A 525 -34.65 -13.37 14.79
CA THR A 525 -35.73 -14.34 14.69
C THR A 525 -37.06 -13.60 14.51
N LYS A 526 -38.11 -14.32 14.08
CA LYS A 526 -39.46 -13.72 13.99
C LYS A 526 -39.96 -13.17 15.33
N LYS A 527 -39.60 -13.79 16.46
CA LYS A 527 -39.94 -13.31 17.80
C LYS A 527 -39.01 -12.25 18.35
N LYS A 528 -37.76 -12.20 17.88
CA LYS A 528 -36.71 -11.24 18.29
C LYS A 528 -35.95 -10.72 17.06
N PRO A 529 -36.61 -9.91 16.21
CA PRO A 529 -35.93 -9.30 15.08
C PRO A 529 -34.87 -8.29 15.54
N ILE A 530 -33.90 -8.03 14.70
CA ILE A 530 -32.90 -6.98 14.91
C ILE A 530 -33.43 -5.69 14.28
N PHE A 531 -33.40 -4.58 15.01
CA PHE A 531 -33.90 -3.30 14.55
C PHE A 531 -32.75 -2.30 14.32
N PHE A 532 -32.77 -1.63 13.18
CA PHE A 532 -32.01 -0.42 12.93
C PHE A 532 -33.03 0.71 12.77
N LYS A 533 -33.14 1.57 13.77
CA LYS A 533 -34.16 2.63 13.79
C LYS A 533 -33.54 4.01 14.03
N LYS A 534 -34.22 5.03 13.58
CA LYS A 534 -33.84 6.41 13.85
C LYS A 534 -34.02 6.73 15.33
N GLN A 535 -33.05 7.43 15.89
CA GLN A 535 -33.10 7.96 17.25
C GLN A 535 -34.02 9.17 17.37
N ASN A 536 -34.20 9.93 16.29
CA ASN A 536 -34.99 11.15 16.22
C ASN A 536 -35.81 11.21 14.92
N SER A 537 -36.46 12.34 14.65
CA SER A 537 -37.32 12.52 13.46
C SER A 537 -36.60 12.50 12.12
N ARG A 538 -35.28 12.68 12.09
CA ARG A 538 -34.47 12.74 10.87
C ARG A 538 -33.89 11.38 10.53
N ALA A 539 -33.67 11.14 9.22
CA ALA A 539 -33.10 9.90 8.75
C ALA A 539 -31.64 9.73 9.17
N TRP A 540 -31.27 8.52 9.51
CA TRP A 540 -29.84 8.13 9.61
C TRP A 540 -29.27 7.87 8.20
N GLY A 541 -27.96 7.67 8.10
CA GLY A 541 -27.26 7.45 6.83
C GLY A 541 -27.48 6.07 6.24
N THR A 542 -26.47 5.21 6.27
CA THR A 542 -26.50 3.88 5.64
C THR A 542 -25.91 2.79 6.52
N ILE A 543 -26.29 1.54 6.22
CA ILE A 543 -25.62 0.33 6.72
C ILE A 543 -24.87 -0.30 5.57
N ALA A 544 -23.56 -0.45 5.71
CA ALA A 544 -22.70 -0.87 4.64
C ALA A 544 -21.87 -2.11 4.99
N LEU A 545 -21.82 -3.04 4.04
CA LEU A 545 -20.87 -4.15 4.02
C LEU A 545 -19.75 -3.82 3.03
N GLN A 546 -18.56 -3.48 3.52
CA GLN A 546 -17.47 -2.95 2.71
C GLN A 546 -16.24 -3.87 2.71
N GLY A 547 -15.82 -4.26 1.50
CA GLY A 547 -14.58 -5.00 1.27
C GLY A 547 -14.74 -6.53 1.28
N ALA A 548 -13.65 -7.23 0.95
CA ALA A 548 -13.64 -8.68 0.76
C ALA A 548 -13.93 -9.47 2.03
N GLY A 549 -13.60 -8.91 3.21
CA GLY A 549 -13.85 -9.54 4.51
C GLY A 549 -15.33 -9.82 4.78
N THR A 550 -16.24 -9.10 4.13
CA THR A 550 -17.70 -9.24 4.32
C THR A 550 -18.33 -10.35 3.50
N LYS A 551 -17.59 -11.07 2.66
CA LYS A 551 -18.11 -12.07 1.69
C LYS A 551 -18.97 -13.18 2.32
N LYS A 552 -18.73 -13.51 3.59
CA LYS A 552 -19.47 -14.56 4.33
C LYS A 552 -20.44 -13.99 5.35
N SER A 553 -20.88 -12.76 5.20
CA SER A 553 -21.87 -12.14 6.09
C SER A 553 -23.24 -12.78 5.89
N GLN A 554 -24.01 -12.90 6.99
CA GLN A 554 -25.35 -13.48 7.02
C GLN A 554 -26.29 -12.55 7.76
N LEU A 555 -27.41 -12.24 7.13
CA LEU A 555 -28.43 -11.35 7.67
C LEU A 555 -29.82 -12.02 7.53
N SER A 556 -30.58 -12.04 8.61
CA SER A 556 -31.95 -12.51 8.59
C SER A 556 -32.80 -11.84 9.66
N ASN A 557 -34.12 -11.72 9.41
CA ASN A 557 -35.11 -11.10 10.32
C ASN A 557 -34.60 -9.74 10.88
N ILE A 558 -34.29 -8.82 9.98
CA ILE A 558 -33.83 -7.48 10.29
C ILE A 558 -34.88 -6.48 9.81
N VAL A 559 -35.12 -5.47 10.62
CA VAL A 559 -35.99 -4.34 10.28
C VAL A 559 -35.17 -3.07 10.20
N PHE A 560 -35.26 -2.36 9.08
CA PHE A 560 -34.65 -1.06 8.87
C PHE A 560 -35.75 0.01 8.85
N ASP A 561 -35.65 0.97 9.77
CA ASP A 561 -36.58 2.07 9.86
C ASP A 561 -35.84 3.42 9.83
N GLY A 562 -36.13 4.26 8.87
CA GLY A 562 -35.67 5.62 8.77
C GLY A 562 -34.25 5.83 8.23
N GLY A 563 -33.70 4.85 7.49
CA GLY A 563 -32.48 5.08 6.71
C GLY A 563 -32.75 5.97 5.48
N SER A 564 -31.82 6.89 5.17
CA SER A 564 -32.02 7.82 4.05
C SER A 564 -31.74 7.17 2.69
N GLY A 565 -30.83 6.20 2.65
CA GLY A 565 -30.31 5.72 1.38
C GLY A 565 -29.56 6.77 0.56
N ASP A 566 -29.63 8.03 0.98
CA ASP A 566 -28.89 9.14 0.39
C ASP A 566 -27.49 9.17 1.01
N VAL A 567 -26.53 8.94 0.16
CA VAL A 567 -25.11 8.98 0.47
C VAL A 567 -24.53 10.30 0.01
#